data_04feb7475a621042d0bb72a5a29bf479
#
_entry.id   04feb7475a621042d0bb72a5a29bf479
#
_cell.length_a   1.000
_cell.length_b   1.000
_cell.length_c   1.000
_cell.angle_alpha   90.00
_cell.angle_beta   90.00
_cell.angle_gamma   90.00
#
_symmetry.space_group_name_H-M   'P 1'
#
loop_
_entity.id
_entity.type
_entity.pdbx_description
1 polymer ?
#
loop_
_entity_poly.entity_id
_entity_poly.type
_entity_poly.pdbx_seq_one_letter_code
_entity_poly.pdbx_strand_id
1 'polypeptide(L)'
;MDSKLDNIMILHLGEIYDTRKTVEGEITFWLSKYKFSASPSNRYFDHQRIPTKEQIIKVLNENGFDGILTTVFTDIETKERFENPQAAYNLTPTSPTIYNFLDSYQNKYSTGYTIQEKAFVVHSKLFKTSDESVLYEASTETYQPQSLDAAVENFSKSIAKELKKSKVLEKK
;
A
#
# COMPACT_ATOMS: atom_id res chain seq x y z
N MET A 1 -10.03 -28.06 1.97
CA MET A 1 -9.65 -27.20 0.85
C MET A 1 -10.27 -25.84 1.10
N ASP A 2 -9.47 -24.86 1.48
CA ASP A 2 -9.98 -23.49 1.62
C ASP A 2 -10.40 -22.99 0.24
N SER A 3 -11.71 -22.75 0.09
CA SER A 3 -12.23 -22.21 -1.17
C SER A 3 -11.66 -20.83 -1.36
N LYS A 4 -11.03 -20.59 -2.52
CA LYS A 4 -10.59 -19.27 -2.91
C LYS A 4 -11.77 -18.32 -3.01
N LEU A 5 -11.52 -17.04 -2.76
CA LEU A 5 -12.53 -16.00 -2.93
C LEU A 5 -12.70 -15.63 -4.40
N ASP A 6 -13.95 -15.56 -4.84
CA ASP A 6 -14.32 -15.24 -6.22
C ASP A 6 -14.69 -13.77 -6.44
N ASN A 7 -15.27 -13.13 -5.43
CA ASN A 7 -15.77 -11.76 -5.53
C ASN A 7 -15.51 -10.98 -4.24
N ILE A 8 -14.65 -9.97 -4.28
CA ILE A 8 -14.28 -9.20 -3.10
C ILE A 8 -14.71 -7.73 -3.19
N MET A 9 -15.09 -7.17 -2.06
CA MET A 9 -15.27 -5.73 -1.92
C MET A 9 -13.96 -5.08 -1.43
N ILE A 10 -13.60 -3.92 -1.98
CA ILE A 10 -12.47 -3.11 -1.53
C ILE A 10 -13.01 -1.96 -0.69
N LEU A 11 -12.57 -1.85 0.56
CA LEU A 11 -12.96 -0.81 1.50
C LEU A 11 -11.73 -0.11 2.07
N HIS A 12 -11.53 1.16 1.72
CA HIS A 12 -10.51 1.98 2.35
C HIS A 12 -11.11 2.74 3.55
N LEU A 13 -10.51 2.53 4.72
CA LEU A 13 -10.91 3.17 5.98
C LEU A 13 -10.23 4.53 6.11
N GLY A 14 -10.72 5.52 5.38
CA GLY A 14 -10.23 6.89 5.40
C GLY A 14 -11.39 7.89 5.48
N GLU A 15 -11.18 9.01 6.18
CA GLU A 15 -12.22 10.03 6.38
C GLU A 15 -12.50 10.83 5.10
N ILE A 16 -11.48 11.00 4.23
CA ILE A 16 -11.59 11.82 3.03
C ILE A 16 -12.15 10.97 1.88
N TYR A 17 -13.33 11.36 1.39
CA TYR A 17 -14.02 10.63 0.33
C TYR A 17 -13.19 10.48 -0.96
N ASP A 18 -12.59 11.56 -1.45
CA ASP A 18 -11.81 11.52 -2.70
C ASP A 18 -10.61 10.57 -2.57
N THR A 19 -9.97 10.53 -1.42
CA THR A 19 -8.89 9.58 -1.12
C THR A 19 -9.41 8.14 -1.14
N ARG A 20 -10.55 7.87 -0.51
CA ARG A 20 -11.18 6.53 -0.54
C ARG A 20 -11.46 6.08 -1.96
N LYS A 21 -12.10 6.96 -2.74
CA LYS A 21 -12.44 6.67 -4.14
C LYS A 21 -11.19 6.36 -4.97
N THR A 22 -10.13 7.13 -4.82
CA THR A 22 -8.87 6.94 -5.53
C THR A 22 -8.22 5.61 -5.13
N VAL A 23 -8.09 5.35 -3.84
CA VAL A 23 -7.47 4.12 -3.32
C VAL A 23 -8.24 2.88 -3.76
N GLU A 24 -9.55 2.86 -3.54
CA GLU A 24 -10.39 1.71 -3.90
C GLU A 24 -10.41 1.48 -5.42
N GLY A 25 -10.42 2.55 -6.20
CA GLY A 25 -10.37 2.49 -7.66
C GLY A 25 -9.06 1.91 -8.16
N GLU A 26 -7.92 2.37 -7.64
CA GLU A 26 -6.60 1.86 -8.03
C GLU A 26 -6.40 0.39 -7.66
N ILE A 27 -6.78 -0.02 -6.45
CA ILE A 27 -6.70 -1.44 -6.07
C ILE A 27 -7.56 -2.29 -6.99
N THR A 28 -8.81 -1.87 -7.24
CA THR A 28 -9.73 -2.57 -8.15
C THR A 28 -9.14 -2.68 -9.56
N PHE A 29 -8.55 -1.61 -10.08
CA PHE A 29 -7.88 -1.60 -11.39
C PHE A 29 -6.75 -2.63 -11.45
N TRP A 30 -5.84 -2.64 -10.48
CA TRP A 30 -4.73 -3.58 -10.47
C TRP A 30 -5.16 -5.04 -10.28
N LEU A 31 -6.19 -5.30 -9.46
CA LEU A 31 -6.76 -6.64 -9.33
C LEU A 31 -7.38 -7.12 -10.65
N SER A 32 -8.08 -6.24 -11.38
CA SER A 32 -8.65 -6.57 -12.69
C SER A 32 -7.59 -6.94 -13.73
N LYS A 33 -6.40 -6.30 -13.67
CA LYS A 33 -5.26 -6.68 -14.53
C LYS A 33 -4.79 -8.13 -14.28
N TYR A 34 -4.99 -8.64 -13.09
CA TYR A 34 -4.70 -10.04 -12.75
C TYR A 34 -5.90 -10.98 -12.90
N LYS A 35 -7.01 -10.48 -13.47
CA LYS A 35 -8.25 -11.22 -13.69
C LYS A 35 -8.97 -11.64 -12.39
N PHE A 36 -8.86 -10.84 -11.34
CA PHE A 36 -9.64 -11.01 -10.12
C PHE A 36 -10.88 -10.13 -10.14
N SER A 37 -11.97 -10.63 -9.56
CA SER A 37 -13.21 -9.88 -9.40
C SER A 37 -13.16 -9.07 -8.11
N ALA A 38 -13.21 -7.76 -8.24
CA ALA A 38 -13.24 -6.84 -7.13
C ALA A 38 -14.13 -5.64 -7.45
N SER A 39 -14.79 -5.10 -6.44
CA SER A 39 -15.62 -3.90 -6.56
C SER A 39 -15.27 -2.90 -5.46
N PRO A 40 -15.12 -1.61 -5.80
CA PRO A 40 -14.86 -0.59 -4.80
C PRO A 40 -16.12 -0.31 -3.98
N SER A 41 -15.97 -0.09 -2.68
CA SER A 41 -17.08 0.12 -1.75
C SER A 41 -17.88 1.40 -2.05
N ASN A 42 -17.25 2.40 -2.67
CA ASN A 42 -17.88 3.65 -3.05
C ASN A 42 -19.03 3.51 -4.08
N ARG A 43 -19.24 2.34 -4.66
CA ARG A 43 -20.42 2.03 -5.50
C ARG A 43 -21.68 1.72 -4.70
N TYR A 44 -21.53 1.36 -3.43
CA TYR A 44 -22.60 0.83 -2.58
C TYR A 44 -22.95 1.74 -1.42
N PHE A 45 -22.05 2.66 -1.03
CA PHE A 45 -22.23 3.53 0.11
C PHE A 45 -22.23 4.99 -0.29
N ASP A 46 -23.09 5.77 0.39
CA ASP A 46 -23.08 7.21 0.25
C ASP A 46 -21.78 7.80 0.80
N HIS A 47 -21.33 8.86 0.16
CA HIS A 47 -19.92 9.26 0.09
C HIS A 47 -19.43 10.09 1.28
N GLN A 48 -20.35 10.55 2.13
CA GLN A 48 -20.00 11.53 3.15
C GLN A 48 -19.50 10.93 4.47
N ARG A 49 -19.67 9.62 4.67
CA ARG A 49 -19.29 8.94 5.93
C ARG A 49 -18.71 7.56 5.67
N ILE A 50 -17.87 7.13 6.60
CA ILE A 50 -17.46 5.71 6.65
C ILE A 50 -18.72 4.88 6.96
N PRO A 51 -19.03 3.82 6.17
CA PRO A 51 -20.21 3.01 6.40
C PRO A 51 -20.17 2.32 7.76
N THR A 52 -21.34 2.14 8.38
CA THR A 52 -21.44 1.38 9.63
C THR A 52 -21.22 -0.12 9.39
N LYS A 53 -20.93 -0.86 10.45
CA LYS A 53 -20.77 -2.31 10.40
C LYS A 53 -21.99 -2.99 9.77
N GLU A 54 -23.20 -2.59 10.17
CA GLU A 54 -24.47 -3.12 9.68
C GLU A 54 -24.66 -2.87 8.19
N GLN A 55 -24.30 -1.68 7.73
CA GLN A 55 -24.36 -1.32 6.30
C GLN A 55 -23.37 -2.18 5.49
N ILE A 56 -22.17 -2.39 5.98
CA ILE A 56 -21.16 -3.23 5.33
C ILE A 56 -21.68 -4.67 5.22
N ILE A 57 -22.12 -5.26 6.31
CA ILE A 57 -22.64 -6.65 6.34
C ILE A 57 -23.81 -6.80 5.37
N LYS A 58 -24.75 -5.85 5.36
CA LYS A 58 -25.87 -5.86 4.44
C LYS A 58 -25.43 -5.88 2.98
N VAL A 59 -24.52 -4.98 2.60
CA VAL A 59 -24.03 -4.88 1.22
C VAL A 59 -23.26 -6.14 0.81
N LEU A 60 -22.42 -6.69 1.70
CA LEU A 60 -21.69 -7.93 1.43
C LEU A 60 -22.64 -9.09 1.09
N ASN A 61 -23.69 -9.25 1.88
CA ASN A 61 -24.67 -10.32 1.70
C ASN A 61 -25.55 -10.13 0.45
N GLU A 62 -26.07 -8.90 0.24
CA GLU A 62 -26.97 -8.60 -0.88
C GLU A 62 -26.28 -8.70 -2.24
N ASN A 63 -24.97 -8.49 -2.31
CA ASN A 63 -24.20 -8.49 -3.56
C ASN A 63 -23.33 -9.73 -3.74
N GLY A 64 -23.42 -10.71 -2.83
CA GLY A 64 -22.70 -11.97 -2.96
C GLY A 64 -21.18 -11.80 -2.90
N PHE A 65 -20.69 -10.88 -2.05
CA PHE A 65 -19.27 -10.79 -1.77
C PHE A 65 -18.85 -11.90 -0.81
N ASP A 66 -17.85 -12.67 -1.18
CA ASP A 66 -17.28 -13.72 -0.36
C ASP A 66 -16.01 -13.25 0.41
N GLY A 67 -15.52 -12.06 0.10
CA GLY A 67 -14.44 -11.42 0.83
C GLY A 67 -14.51 -9.89 0.85
N ILE A 68 -13.80 -9.32 1.82
CA ILE A 68 -13.60 -7.87 1.94
C ILE A 68 -12.13 -7.57 2.20
N LEU A 69 -11.52 -6.77 1.32
CA LEU A 69 -10.19 -6.22 1.51
C LEU A 69 -10.32 -4.83 2.15
N THR A 70 -9.89 -4.72 3.39
CA THR A 70 -9.80 -3.43 4.08
C THR A 70 -8.40 -2.88 3.97
N THR A 71 -8.29 -1.57 3.78
CA THR A 71 -7.01 -0.84 3.82
C THR A 71 -7.14 0.40 4.69
N VAL A 72 -6.08 0.74 5.40
CA VAL A 72 -6.01 1.94 6.23
C VAL A 72 -4.62 2.56 6.12
N PHE A 73 -4.56 3.89 5.92
CA PHE A 73 -3.32 4.63 6.11
C PHE A 73 -3.07 4.79 7.60
N THR A 74 -1.89 4.39 8.04
CA THR A 74 -1.33 4.78 9.33
C THR A 74 -0.41 5.98 9.14
N ASP A 75 -0.06 6.61 10.24
CA ASP A 75 0.70 7.86 10.25
C ASP A 75 1.95 7.80 9.35
N ILE A 76 2.31 8.98 8.82
CA ILE A 76 3.57 9.16 8.10
C ILE A 76 4.71 8.92 9.11
N GLU A 77 5.32 7.76 9.05
CA GLU A 77 6.51 7.49 9.85
C GLU A 77 7.70 8.23 9.24
N THR A 78 8.36 9.04 10.06
CA THR A 78 9.66 9.58 9.71
C THR A 78 10.70 8.54 10.11
N LYS A 79 11.27 7.84 9.12
CA LYS A 79 12.40 6.92 9.36
C LYS A 79 13.71 7.67 9.15
N GLU A 80 14.57 7.59 10.14
CA GLU A 80 15.94 8.04 10.00
C GLU A 80 16.74 6.93 9.29
N ARG A 81 17.18 7.21 8.07
CA ARG A 81 18.09 6.33 7.35
C ARG A 81 19.50 6.85 7.51
N PHE A 82 20.33 6.05 8.14
CA PHE A 82 21.77 6.30 8.15
C PHE A 82 22.34 5.80 6.82
N GLU A 83 22.73 6.70 5.92
CA GLU A 83 23.45 6.29 4.72
C GLU A 83 24.86 5.85 5.09
N ASN A 84 25.16 4.59 4.75
CA ASN A 84 26.50 4.05 4.94
C ASN A 84 27.49 4.84 4.06
N PRO A 85 28.52 5.47 4.63
CA PRO A 85 29.54 6.18 3.88
C PRO A 85 30.23 5.35 2.81
N GLN A 86 30.25 4.02 2.92
CA GLN A 86 30.80 3.12 1.91
C GLN A 86 30.00 3.11 0.60
N ALA A 87 28.69 3.33 0.63
CA ALA A 87 27.91 3.47 -0.60
C ALA A 87 28.26 4.75 -1.37
N ALA A 88 28.65 5.80 -0.66
CA ALA A 88 29.15 7.03 -1.24
C ALA A 88 30.57 6.90 -1.79
N TYR A 89 31.35 5.98 -1.25
CA TYR A 89 32.69 5.64 -1.72
C TYR A 89 32.66 5.05 -3.13
N ASN A 90 31.68 4.23 -3.42
CA ASN A 90 31.49 3.61 -4.74
C ASN A 90 30.92 4.58 -5.79
N LEU A 91 30.40 5.75 -5.38
CA LEU A 91 29.82 6.77 -6.27
C LEU A 91 30.80 7.87 -6.68
N THR A 92 32.03 7.90 -6.15
CA THR A 92 33.03 8.94 -6.42
C THR A 92 34.34 8.49 -7.08
N PRO A 93 34.37 7.50 -7.99
CA PRO A 93 35.59 7.20 -8.74
C PRO A 93 35.96 8.30 -9.74
N THR A 94 35.14 9.31 -9.89
CA THR A 94 35.29 10.42 -10.87
C THR A 94 35.65 11.78 -10.26
N SER A 95 36.00 11.85 -8.98
CA SER A 95 36.51 13.12 -8.40
C SER A 95 37.84 13.45 -9.04
N PRO A 96 37.93 14.60 -9.74
CA PRO A 96 39.11 14.91 -10.53
C PRO A 96 40.36 15.26 -9.73
N THR A 97 40.25 15.40 -8.40
CA THR A 97 41.37 15.64 -7.50
C THR A 97 41.21 14.90 -6.18
N ILE A 98 42.33 14.48 -5.58
CA ILE A 98 42.37 13.84 -4.27
C ILE A 98 41.81 14.74 -3.16
N TYR A 99 41.96 16.06 -3.29
CA TYR A 99 41.46 17.03 -2.33
C TYR A 99 39.93 17.10 -2.32
N ASN A 100 39.29 17.13 -3.49
CA ASN A 100 37.84 17.12 -3.60
C ASN A 100 37.27 15.77 -3.08
N PHE A 101 37.98 14.68 -3.24
CA PHE A 101 37.65 13.40 -2.68
C PHE A 101 37.72 13.42 -1.15
N LEU A 102 38.79 13.95 -0.58
CA LEU A 102 38.99 14.04 0.86
C LEU A 102 38.01 15.01 1.53
N ASP A 103 37.69 16.11 0.89
CA ASP A 103 36.66 17.05 1.37
C ASP A 103 35.28 16.43 1.35
N SER A 104 34.92 15.70 0.31
CA SER A 104 33.69 14.94 0.21
C SER A 104 33.62 13.84 1.27
N TYR A 105 34.74 13.20 1.53
CA TYR A 105 34.89 12.16 2.55
C TYR A 105 34.74 12.74 3.97
N GLN A 106 35.45 13.83 4.30
CA GLN A 106 35.35 14.51 5.59
C GLN A 106 33.95 15.05 5.86
N ASN A 107 33.34 15.69 4.89
CA ASN A 107 31.98 16.21 5.03
C ASN A 107 30.94 15.11 5.21
N LYS A 108 31.13 13.94 4.62
CA LYS A 108 30.24 12.78 4.81
C LYS A 108 30.47 12.02 6.11
N TYR A 109 31.70 12.00 6.63
CA TYR A 109 32.02 11.31 7.89
C TYR A 109 31.86 12.18 9.13
N SER A 110 32.03 13.50 9.00
CA SER A 110 31.93 14.42 10.14
C SER A 110 30.51 14.84 10.48
N THR A 111 29.59 14.71 9.54
CA THR A 111 28.18 15.13 9.69
C THR A 111 27.24 13.95 9.64
N GLY A 112 27.36 12.93 10.41
CA GLY A 112 26.41 11.82 10.44
C GLY A 112 25.11 12.14 9.66
N TYR A 113 25.05 11.73 8.39
CA TYR A 113 24.00 12.17 7.46
C TYR A 113 22.74 11.40 7.77
N THR A 114 21.87 11.98 8.57
CA THR A 114 20.56 11.41 8.84
C THR A 114 19.58 11.96 7.81
N ILE A 115 19.21 11.15 6.82
CA ILE A 115 18.12 11.48 5.92
C ILE A 115 16.82 11.11 6.63
N GLN A 116 15.97 12.10 6.85
CA GLN A 116 14.59 11.85 7.28
C GLN A 116 13.76 11.46 6.07
N GLU A 117 13.45 10.20 5.94
CA GLU A 117 12.55 9.70 4.89
C GLU A 117 11.14 9.62 5.45
N LYS A 118 10.18 10.27 4.76
CA LYS A 118 8.76 10.09 5.04
C LYS A 118 8.29 8.82 4.37
N ALA A 119 7.77 7.89 5.13
CA ALA A 119 7.16 6.68 4.63
C ALA A 119 5.64 6.73 4.84
N PHE A 120 4.88 6.43 3.78
CA PHE A 120 3.45 6.16 3.88
C PHE A 120 3.28 4.68 4.19
N VAL A 121 2.62 4.37 5.29
CA VAL A 121 2.35 2.99 5.71
C VAL A 121 0.87 2.69 5.50
N VAL A 122 0.60 1.61 4.75
CA VAL A 122 -0.76 1.11 4.50
C VAL A 122 -0.89 -0.27 5.09
N HIS A 123 -1.79 -0.46 6.03
CA HIS A 123 -2.19 -1.78 6.51
C HIS A 123 -3.35 -2.30 5.68
N SER A 124 -3.25 -3.56 5.29
CA SER A 124 -4.24 -4.25 4.45
C SER A 124 -4.60 -5.58 5.05
N LYS A 125 -5.89 -5.88 5.14
CA LYS A 125 -6.42 -7.18 5.60
C LYS A 125 -7.52 -7.65 4.68
N LEU A 126 -7.42 -8.90 4.23
CA LEU A 126 -8.47 -9.59 3.48
C LEU A 126 -9.19 -10.56 4.41
N PHE A 127 -10.47 -10.34 4.60
CA PHE A 127 -11.34 -11.18 5.39
C PHE A 127 -12.25 -12.01 4.48
N LYS A 128 -12.51 -13.25 4.89
CA LYS A 128 -13.59 -14.06 4.34
C LYS A 128 -14.91 -13.66 4.99
N THR A 129 -15.97 -13.50 4.21
CA THR A 129 -17.26 -13.00 4.74
C THR A 129 -18.03 -14.05 5.51
N SER A 130 -17.84 -15.34 5.20
CA SER A 130 -18.63 -16.44 5.79
C SER A 130 -18.31 -16.75 7.25
N ASP A 131 -17.06 -16.53 7.67
CA ASP A 131 -16.57 -16.88 9.02
C ASP A 131 -15.69 -15.76 9.63
N GLU A 132 -15.60 -14.63 8.96
CA GLU A 132 -14.80 -13.45 9.35
C GLU A 132 -13.29 -13.75 9.53
N SER A 133 -12.80 -14.87 9.01
CA SER A 133 -11.37 -15.22 9.11
C SER A 133 -10.49 -14.33 8.25
N VAL A 134 -9.29 -14.03 8.75
CA VAL A 134 -8.27 -13.27 8.01
C VAL A 134 -7.52 -14.23 7.10
N LEU A 135 -7.61 -14.01 5.79
CA LEU A 135 -6.91 -14.81 4.77
C LEU A 135 -5.60 -14.20 4.33
N TYR A 136 -5.46 -12.88 4.49
CA TYR A 136 -4.25 -12.15 4.12
C TYR A 136 -4.13 -10.89 4.97
N GLU A 137 -2.91 -10.60 5.39
CA GLU A 137 -2.57 -9.38 6.10
C GLU A 137 -1.20 -8.89 5.62
N ALA A 138 -1.09 -7.61 5.36
CA ALA A 138 0.17 -6.97 4.98
C ALA A 138 0.26 -5.53 5.44
N SER A 139 1.48 -5.09 5.66
CA SER A 139 1.84 -3.69 5.81
C SER A 139 2.74 -3.30 4.63
N THR A 140 2.33 -2.29 3.89
CA THR A 140 3.08 -1.79 2.73
C THR A 140 3.64 -0.41 3.05
N GLU A 141 4.94 -0.25 2.92
CA GLU A 141 5.62 1.03 3.11
C GLU A 141 6.01 1.61 1.75
N THR A 142 5.67 2.87 1.52
CA THR A 142 6.09 3.62 0.32
C THR A 142 6.96 4.80 0.74
N TYR A 143 8.22 4.75 0.35
CA TYR A 143 9.21 5.78 0.69
C TYR A 143 9.22 6.90 -0.33
N GLN A 144 9.29 8.14 0.15
CA GLN A 144 9.47 9.36 -0.66
C GLN A 144 8.65 9.39 -1.95
N PRO A 145 7.32 9.18 -1.90
CA PRO A 145 6.52 9.26 -3.10
C PRO A 145 6.54 10.70 -3.64
N GLN A 146 6.61 10.85 -4.95
CA GLN A 146 6.60 12.15 -5.61
C GLN A 146 5.26 12.88 -5.41
N SER A 147 4.18 12.11 -5.19
CA SER A 147 2.83 12.61 -4.93
C SER A 147 2.02 11.54 -4.20
N LEU A 148 0.86 11.94 -3.65
CA LEU A 148 -0.10 11.00 -3.05
C LEU A 148 -0.58 9.98 -4.09
N ASP A 149 -0.86 10.42 -5.32
CA ASP A 149 -1.31 9.53 -6.40
C ASP A 149 -0.26 8.46 -6.74
N ALA A 150 1.02 8.86 -6.81
CA ALA A 150 2.11 7.91 -7.02
C ALA A 150 2.25 6.91 -5.85
N ALA A 151 2.03 7.35 -4.62
CA ALA A 151 2.02 6.47 -3.45
C ALA A 151 0.87 5.46 -3.55
N VAL A 152 -0.34 5.93 -3.88
CA VAL A 152 -1.54 5.09 -4.03
C VAL A 152 -1.35 4.06 -5.14
N GLU A 153 -0.82 4.46 -6.31
CA GLU A 153 -0.54 3.54 -7.41
C GLU A 153 0.46 2.44 -6.98
N ASN A 154 1.57 2.83 -6.37
CA ASN A 154 2.62 1.91 -5.97
C ASN A 154 2.13 0.87 -4.96
N PHE A 155 1.43 1.29 -3.91
CA PHE A 155 0.94 0.33 -2.93
C PHE A 155 -0.19 -0.55 -3.49
N SER A 156 -1.09 0.01 -4.31
CA SER A 156 -2.18 -0.74 -4.94
C SER A 156 -1.67 -1.85 -5.84
N LYS A 157 -0.65 -1.54 -6.63
CA LYS A 157 0.08 -2.52 -7.46
C LYS A 157 0.76 -3.59 -6.62
N SER A 158 1.39 -3.18 -5.51
CA SER A 158 2.05 -4.11 -4.59
C SER A 158 1.06 -5.08 -3.95
N ILE A 159 -0.05 -4.58 -3.39
CA ILE A 159 -1.11 -5.40 -2.80
C ILE A 159 -1.68 -6.40 -3.82
N ALA A 160 -2.03 -5.92 -5.02
CA ALA A 160 -2.58 -6.80 -6.05
C ALA A 160 -1.59 -7.91 -6.46
N LYS A 161 -0.31 -7.60 -6.52
CA LYS A 161 0.76 -8.58 -6.80
C LYS A 161 0.90 -9.61 -5.69
N GLU A 162 0.85 -9.18 -4.44
CA GLU A 162 0.93 -10.09 -3.27
C GLU A 162 -0.31 -10.97 -3.17
N LEU A 163 -1.51 -10.44 -3.38
CA LEU A 163 -2.75 -11.23 -3.43
C LEU A 163 -2.72 -12.28 -4.55
N LYS A 164 -2.12 -11.94 -5.71
CA LYS A 164 -1.90 -12.94 -6.77
C LYS A 164 -0.97 -14.07 -6.33
N LYS A 165 0.08 -13.76 -5.57
CA LYS A 165 1.03 -14.77 -5.07
C LYS A 165 0.44 -15.64 -3.98
N SER A 166 -0.38 -15.07 -3.11
CA SER A 166 -1.01 -15.78 -1.98
C SER A 166 -2.00 -16.86 -2.40
N LYS A 167 -2.51 -16.78 -3.65
CA LYS A 167 -3.48 -17.72 -4.24
C LYS A 167 -4.82 -17.80 -3.49
N VAL A 168 -5.15 -16.80 -2.68
CA VAL A 168 -6.42 -16.72 -1.94
C VAL A 168 -7.59 -16.27 -2.81
N LEU A 169 -7.32 -15.68 -3.98
CA LEU A 169 -8.33 -15.23 -4.93
C LEU A 169 -8.44 -16.19 -6.13
N GLU A 170 -9.68 -16.41 -6.60
CA GLU A 170 -9.96 -17.13 -7.85
C GLU A 170 -9.80 -16.19 -9.04
N LYS A 171 -9.26 -16.69 -10.16
CA LYS A 171 -9.17 -15.96 -11.41
C LYS A 171 -10.41 -16.23 -12.26
N LYS A 172 -10.93 -15.19 -12.86
CA LYS A 172 -11.95 -15.28 -13.91
C LYS A 172 -11.33 -15.55 -15.28
#